data_dc0dffcfb83dbccbf2ddb9d8f4b19478
#
_entry.id   dc0dffcfb83dbccbf2ddb9d8f4b19478
#
_cell.length_a   1.000
_cell.length_b   1.000
_cell.length_c   1.000
_cell.angle_alpha   90.00
_cell.angle_beta   90.00
_cell.angle_gamma   90.00
#
_symmetry.space_group_name_H-M   'P 1'
#
loop_
_entity.id
_entity.type
_entity.pdbx_description
1 polymer ?
#
loop_
_entity_poly.entity_id
_entity_poly.type
_entity_poly.pdbx_seq_one_letter_code
_entity_poly.pdbx_strand_id
1 'polypeptide(L)'
;YKYNLSYNVYGQYIKTLGDHTIDIMAGGEEQHFHRNGFTVGNGVDSYTGEIHDAVLKEQTAYATRNTLVSYFGRLNYSLLDRYLLTFIMRWDGSSRFADGNRWGTFPSLALGWKLKEEKFLKDVHALSDLKLRLGWGITGQQDISSDFAYMPLYIVSDDYAQYPFGDEYYHTSRPNA
;
A
#
# COMPACT_ATOMS: atom_id res chain seq x y z
N TYR A 1 11.65 -17.12 -1.04
CA TYR A 1 10.25 -17.49 -1.31
C TYR A 1 9.33 -16.30 -1.01
N LYS A 2 8.38 -16.01 -1.91
CA LYS A 2 7.43 -14.92 -1.79
C LYS A 2 6.06 -15.38 -2.29
N TYR A 3 5.01 -15.16 -1.49
CA TYR A 3 3.63 -15.31 -1.94
C TYR A 3 2.73 -14.24 -1.34
N ASN A 4 1.67 -13.91 -2.08
CA ASN A 4 0.63 -13.01 -1.65
C ASN A 4 -0.70 -13.74 -1.74
N LEU A 5 -1.53 -13.58 -0.73
CA LEU A 5 -2.88 -14.13 -0.67
C LEU A 5 -3.87 -12.99 -0.46
N SER A 6 -4.90 -12.94 -1.28
CA SER A 6 -5.93 -11.90 -1.23
C SER A 6 -7.32 -12.53 -1.24
N TYR A 7 -8.16 -12.05 -0.34
CA TYR A 7 -9.58 -12.37 -0.27
C TYR A 7 -10.38 -11.08 -0.40
N ASN A 8 -11.39 -11.08 -1.26
CA ASN A 8 -12.31 -9.96 -1.35
C ASN A 8 -13.77 -10.45 -1.41
N VAL A 9 -14.64 -9.67 -0.78
CA VAL A 9 -16.09 -9.87 -0.81
C VAL A 9 -16.75 -8.53 -0.99
N TYR A 10 -17.67 -8.42 -1.93
CA TYR A 10 -18.45 -7.19 -2.13
C TYR A 10 -19.88 -7.50 -2.57
N GLY A 11 -20.77 -6.56 -2.27
CA GLY A 11 -22.13 -6.52 -2.76
C GLY A 11 -22.36 -5.26 -3.58
N GLN A 12 -23.18 -5.37 -4.63
CA GLN A 12 -23.56 -4.25 -5.48
C GLN A 12 -25.07 -4.21 -5.66
N TYR A 13 -25.64 -3.01 -5.63
CA TYR A 13 -27.04 -2.76 -5.89
C TYR A 13 -27.19 -1.63 -6.90
N ILE A 14 -27.90 -1.90 -7.98
CA ILE A 14 -28.16 -0.94 -9.06
C ILE A 14 -29.67 -0.76 -9.19
N LYS A 15 -30.11 0.50 -9.23
CA LYS A 15 -31.51 0.83 -9.46
C LYS A 15 -31.65 2.08 -10.33
N THR A 16 -32.53 1.97 -11.34
CA THR A 16 -32.93 3.08 -12.18
C THR A 16 -34.37 3.46 -11.86
N LEU A 17 -34.61 4.73 -11.63
CA LEU A 17 -35.91 5.35 -11.30
C LEU A 17 -36.12 6.54 -12.23
N GLY A 18 -36.74 6.31 -13.38
CA GLY A 18 -36.87 7.35 -14.40
C GLY A 18 -35.50 7.84 -14.87
N ASP A 19 -35.23 9.12 -14.71
CA ASP A 19 -33.97 9.76 -15.12
C ASP A 19 -32.83 9.60 -14.09
N HIS A 20 -33.06 8.89 -12.98
CA HIS A 20 -32.10 8.68 -11.90
C HIS A 20 -31.58 7.25 -11.94
N THR A 21 -30.27 7.08 -12.00
CA THR A 21 -29.60 5.79 -11.83
C THR A 21 -28.67 5.85 -10.63
N ILE A 22 -28.84 4.91 -9.71
CA ILE A 22 -28.04 4.76 -8.49
C ILE A 22 -27.36 3.40 -8.57
N ASP A 23 -26.04 3.39 -8.36
CA ASP A 23 -25.23 2.18 -8.23
C ASP A 23 -24.41 2.28 -6.95
N ILE A 24 -24.72 1.44 -5.98
CA ILE A 24 -24.05 1.38 -4.68
C ILE A 24 -23.30 0.06 -4.60
N MET A 25 -22.03 0.13 -4.22
CA MET A 25 -21.19 -1.03 -3.95
C MET A 25 -20.53 -0.87 -2.59
N ALA A 26 -20.49 -1.93 -1.81
CA ALA A 26 -19.74 -1.99 -0.56
C ALA A 26 -19.08 -3.35 -0.40
N GLY A 27 -17.91 -3.38 0.20
CA GLY A 27 -17.18 -4.63 0.40
C GLY A 27 -15.97 -4.49 1.31
N GLY A 28 -15.27 -5.61 1.47
CA GLY A 28 -14.03 -5.70 2.21
C GLY A 28 -13.03 -6.58 1.48
N GLU A 29 -11.77 -6.31 1.75
CA GLU A 29 -10.62 -7.02 1.20
C GLU A 29 -9.60 -7.26 2.30
N GLU A 30 -8.98 -8.43 2.30
CA GLU A 30 -7.88 -8.77 3.15
C GLU A 30 -6.73 -9.32 2.31
N GLN A 31 -5.53 -8.78 2.50
CA GLN A 31 -4.32 -9.18 1.79
C GLN A 31 -3.23 -9.56 2.78
N HIS A 32 -2.62 -10.72 2.54
CA HIS A 32 -1.48 -11.22 3.30
C HIS A 32 -0.25 -11.29 2.40
N PHE A 33 0.81 -10.65 2.84
CA PHE A 33 2.10 -10.65 2.15
C PHE A 33 3.11 -11.43 2.98
N HIS A 34 3.70 -12.44 2.36
CA HIS A 34 4.75 -13.26 2.96
C HIS A 34 6.00 -13.21 2.12
N ARG A 35 7.12 -12.93 2.76
CA ARG A 35 8.44 -13.00 2.13
C ARG A 35 9.43 -13.62 3.11
N ASN A 36 10.09 -14.68 2.70
CA ASN A 36 11.19 -15.28 3.42
C ASN A 36 12.32 -15.65 2.45
N GLY A 37 13.52 -15.58 2.94
CA GLY A 37 14.71 -15.90 2.18
C GLY A 37 15.93 -16.00 3.08
N PHE A 38 17.02 -16.38 2.47
CA PHE A 38 18.33 -16.35 3.10
C PHE A 38 19.35 -15.82 2.10
N THR A 39 20.34 -15.15 2.60
CA THR A 39 21.49 -14.70 1.84
C THR A 39 22.73 -15.35 2.42
N VAL A 40 23.54 -15.91 1.54
CA VAL A 40 24.82 -16.51 1.88
C VAL A 40 25.90 -15.68 1.22
N GLY A 41 26.75 -15.07 2.03
CA GLY A 41 27.93 -14.33 1.56
C GLY A 41 29.15 -15.21 1.56
N ASN A 42 29.87 -15.28 0.43
CA ASN A 42 31.18 -15.91 0.33
C ASN A 42 32.26 -14.87 0.60
N GLY A 43 33.13 -15.14 1.55
CA GLY A 43 34.35 -14.33 1.73
C GLY A 43 35.37 -14.70 0.64
N VAL A 44 35.89 -13.68 -0.05
CA VAL A 44 37.05 -13.80 -0.91
C VAL A 44 38.27 -13.43 -0.06
N ASP A 45 39.35 -14.23 -0.14
CA ASP A 45 40.65 -13.84 0.45
C ASP A 45 41.13 -12.58 -0.28
N SER A 46 41.24 -11.48 0.46
CA SER A 46 41.67 -10.19 -0.11
C SER A 46 43.15 -10.15 -0.51
N TYR A 47 43.91 -11.13 -0.12
CA TYR A 47 45.35 -11.20 -0.43
C TYR A 47 45.65 -11.98 -1.72
N THR A 48 44.95 -13.09 -1.97
CA THR A 48 45.20 -13.95 -3.14
C THR A 48 44.16 -13.77 -4.24
N GLY A 49 43.01 -13.22 -3.94
CA GLY A 49 41.86 -13.10 -4.86
C GLY A 49 41.21 -14.47 -5.20
N GLU A 50 41.70 -15.55 -4.57
CA GLU A 50 41.14 -16.88 -4.77
C GLU A 50 39.96 -17.14 -3.84
N ILE A 51 38.98 -17.85 -4.36
CA ILE A 51 37.86 -18.39 -3.58
C ILE A 51 38.34 -19.65 -2.92
N HIS A 52 38.93 -19.54 -1.76
CA HIS A 52 39.19 -20.71 -0.92
C HIS A 52 37.87 -21.26 -0.38
N ASP A 53 37.81 -22.58 -0.23
CA ASP A 53 36.70 -23.40 0.24
C ASP A 53 35.74 -22.60 1.11
N ALA A 54 34.54 -22.39 0.59
CA ALA A 54 33.57 -21.42 1.05
C ALA A 54 33.39 -21.42 2.58
N VAL A 55 34.22 -20.69 3.29
CA VAL A 55 33.91 -20.32 4.64
C VAL A 55 32.77 -19.34 4.52
N LEU A 56 31.57 -19.82 4.78
CA LEU A 56 30.35 -19.02 4.85
C LEU A 56 30.53 -18.00 5.95
N LYS A 57 30.99 -16.78 5.61
CA LYS A 57 31.27 -15.73 6.58
C LYS A 57 30.01 -15.02 7.09
N GLU A 58 28.95 -15.00 6.28
CA GLU A 58 27.70 -14.40 6.67
C GLU A 58 26.53 -15.20 6.13
N GLN A 59 25.64 -15.58 7.02
CA GLN A 59 24.32 -16.11 6.68
C GLN A 59 23.27 -15.21 7.30
N THR A 60 22.48 -14.57 6.45
CA THR A 60 21.36 -13.76 6.91
C THR A 60 20.06 -14.39 6.43
N ALA A 61 19.23 -14.81 7.37
CA ALA A 61 17.87 -15.26 7.11
C ALA A 61 16.89 -14.12 7.41
N TYR A 62 15.93 -13.92 6.55
CA TYR A 62 14.86 -12.95 6.79
C TYR A 62 13.49 -13.58 6.55
N ALA A 63 12.53 -13.21 7.37
CA ALA A 63 11.12 -13.52 7.21
C ALA A 63 10.32 -12.27 7.51
N THR A 64 9.55 -11.81 6.54
CA THR A 64 8.64 -10.66 6.72
C THR A 64 7.21 -11.07 6.40
N ARG A 65 6.31 -10.53 7.18
CA ARG A 65 4.87 -10.72 7.02
C ARG A 65 4.15 -9.43 7.30
N ASN A 66 3.31 -9.02 6.36
CA ASN A 66 2.38 -7.93 6.61
C ASN A 66 0.98 -8.26 6.12
N THR A 67 0.00 -7.64 6.74
CA THR A 67 -1.43 -7.81 6.43
C THR A 67 -2.04 -6.43 6.18
N LEU A 68 -2.84 -6.34 5.13
CA LEU A 68 -3.66 -5.20 4.80
C LEU A 68 -5.13 -5.60 4.85
N VAL A 69 -5.93 -4.88 5.59
CA VAL A 69 -7.39 -5.02 5.65
C VAL A 69 -8.01 -3.74 5.15
N SER A 70 -8.94 -3.85 4.21
CA SER A 70 -9.60 -2.72 3.57
C SER A 70 -11.10 -2.88 3.58
N TYR A 71 -11.81 -1.80 3.91
CA TYR A 71 -13.24 -1.69 3.69
C TYR A 71 -13.49 -0.56 2.70
N PHE A 72 -14.41 -0.77 1.77
CA PHE A 72 -14.71 0.24 0.77
C PHE A 72 -16.20 0.34 0.49
N GLY A 73 -16.61 1.56 0.16
CA GLY A 73 -17.94 1.87 -0.36
C GLY A 73 -17.83 2.80 -1.56
N ARG A 74 -18.66 2.56 -2.57
CA ARG A 74 -18.76 3.39 -3.77
C ARG A 74 -20.22 3.68 -4.05
N LEU A 75 -20.51 4.96 -4.29
CA LEU A 75 -21.78 5.44 -4.81
C LEU A 75 -21.53 6.08 -6.17
N ASN A 76 -22.16 5.53 -7.21
CA ASN A 76 -22.29 6.21 -8.49
C ASN A 76 -23.74 6.66 -8.63
N TYR A 77 -23.92 7.91 -9.00
CA TYR A 77 -25.21 8.48 -9.28
C TYR A 77 -25.19 9.16 -10.64
N SER A 78 -26.18 8.88 -11.45
CA SER A 78 -26.40 9.50 -12.75
C SER A 78 -27.79 10.13 -12.79
N LEU A 79 -27.86 11.38 -13.21
CA LEU A 79 -29.09 12.11 -13.45
C LEU A 79 -29.15 12.47 -14.94
N LEU A 80 -30.28 12.11 -15.60
CA LEU A 80 -30.55 12.37 -17.02
C LEU A 80 -29.44 11.85 -17.95
N ASP A 81 -28.62 10.89 -17.51
CA ASP A 81 -27.38 10.47 -18.18
C ASP A 81 -26.38 11.59 -18.51
N ARG A 82 -26.55 12.77 -17.94
CA ARG A 82 -25.73 13.97 -18.18
C ARG A 82 -24.88 14.36 -17.00
N TYR A 83 -25.44 14.29 -15.80
CA TYR A 83 -24.78 14.66 -14.55
C TYR A 83 -24.38 13.39 -13.82
N LEU A 84 -23.08 13.22 -13.64
CA LEU A 84 -22.50 12.04 -13.05
C LEU A 84 -21.78 12.41 -11.76
N LEU A 85 -22.06 11.68 -10.69
CA LEU A 85 -21.39 11.79 -9.39
C LEU A 85 -20.82 10.41 -9.04
N THR A 86 -19.57 10.37 -8.65
CA THR A 86 -18.97 9.21 -8.02
C THR A 86 -18.39 9.61 -6.68
N PHE A 87 -18.82 8.94 -5.62
CA PHE A 87 -18.23 9.06 -4.29
C PHE A 87 -17.66 7.71 -3.88
N ILE A 88 -16.41 7.71 -3.42
CA ILE A 88 -15.75 6.51 -2.91
C ILE A 88 -15.21 6.83 -1.52
N MET A 89 -15.42 5.91 -0.60
CA MET A 89 -14.83 5.92 0.74
C MET A 89 -14.08 4.62 0.93
N ARG A 90 -12.80 4.71 1.33
CA ARG A 90 -11.98 3.55 1.64
C ARG A 90 -11.31 3.71 3.01
N TRP A 91 -11.34 2.66 3.80
CA TRP A 91 -10.66 2.54 5.08
C TRP A 91 -9.66 1.39 4.96
N ASP A 92 -8.40 1.72 5.09
CA ASP A 92 -7.31 0.74 4.97
C ASP A 92 -6.56 0.64 6.30
N GLY A 93 -6.46 -0.58 6.80
CA GLY A 93 -5.69 -0.92 8.00
C GLY A 93 -4.47 -1.75 7.64
N SER A 94 -3.27 -1.27 7.98
CA SER A 94 -2.02 -1.96 7.68
C SER A 94 -1.26 -2.34 8.96
N SER A 95 -0.78 -3.58 9.02
CA SER A 95 0.04 -4.08 10.12
C SER A 95 1.46 -3.48 10.16
N ARG A 96 1.85 -2.69 9.15
CA ARG A 96 3.14 -1.99 9.10
C ARG A 96 3.22 -0.79 10.05
N PHE A 97 2.08 -0.33 10.55
CA PHE A 97 1.98 0.84 11.43
C PHE A 97 1.72 0.42 12.88
N ALA A 98 2.14 1.28 13.81
CA ALA A 98 1.92 1.08 15.24
C ALA A 98 0.44 1.02 15.61
N ASP A 99 0.13 0.41 16.75
CA ASP A 99 -1.20 0.44 17.32
C ASP A 99 -1.68 1.90 17.50
N GLY A 100 -2.94 2.14 17.15
CA GLY A 100 -3.53 3.47 17.13
C GLY A 100 -3.38 4.23 15.80
N ASN A 101 -2.40 3.91 14.96
CA ASN A 101 -2.15 4.57 13.67
C ASN A 101 -2.28 3.61 12.47
N ARG A 102 -2.86 2.43 12.66
CA ARG A 102 -2.97 1.40 11.61
C ARG A 102 -3.98 1.74 10.54
N TRP A 103 -4.99 2.57 10.85
CA TRP A 103 -6.11 2.84 9.98
C TRP A 103 -6.01 4.21 9.31
N GLY A 104 -6.15 4.23 7.99
CA GLY A 104 -6.28 5.42 7.17
C GLY A 104 -7.63 5.50 6.49
N THR A 105 -8.13 6.71 6.28
CA THR A 105 -9.40 6.98 5.59
C THR A 105 -9.12 7.76 4.32
N PHE A 106 -9.60 7.26 3.19
CA PHE A 106 -9.32 7.77 1.85
C PHE A 106 -10.60 8.07 1.09
N PRO A 107 -11.20 9.26 1.31
CA PRO A 107 -12.35 9.70 0.54
C PRO A 107 -11.94 10.20 -0.84
N SER A 108 -12.80 9.97 -1.84
CA SER A 108 -12.69 10.59 -3.15
C SER A 108 -14.05 10.95 -3.73
N LEU A 109 -14.09 12.03 -4.50
CA LEU A 109 -15.28 12.56 -5.15
C LEU A 109 -14.94 12.91 -6.59
N ALA A 110 -15.77 12.45 -7.52
CA ALA A 110 -15.67 12.83 -8.92
C ALA A 110 -17.03 13.29 -9.44
N LEU A 111 -17.00 14.39 -10.19
CA LEU A 111 -18.15 14.95 -10.88
C LEU A 111 -17.91 14.88 -12.37
N GLY A 112 -18.92 14.51 -13.13
CA GLY A 112 -18.88 14.49 -14.59
C GLY A 112 -20.11 15.17 -15.16
N TRP A 113 -19.91 16.02 -16.15
CA TRP A 113 -20.99 16.70 -16.87
C TRP A 113 -20.82 16.50 -18.38
N LYS A 114 -21.79 15.85 -19.00
CA LYS A 114 -21.83 15.65 -20.45
C LYS A 114 -22.46 16.91 -21.09
N LEU A 115 -21.63 17.89 -21.35
CA LEU A 115 -22.03 19.19 -21.93
C LEU A 115 -22.68 19.05 -23.30
N LYS A 116 -22.23 18.06 -24.10
CA LYS A 116 -22.80 17.81 -25.43
C LYS A 116 -24.27 17.46 -25.40
N GLU A 117 -24.75 16.86 -24.31
CA GLU A 117 -26.16 16.46 -24.13
C GLU A 117 -27.07 17.65 -23.72
N GLU A 118 -26.50 18.80 -23.45
CA GLU A 118 -27.24 20.00 -23.10
C GLU A 118 -27.91 20.63 -24.34
N LYS A 119 -29.10 21.21 -24.13
CA LYS A 119 -29.91 21.78 -25.21
C LYS A 119 -29.16 22.81 -26.05
N PHE A 120 -28.24 23.59 -25.43
CA PHE A 120 -27.49 24.64 -26.10
C PHE A 120 -26.29 24.16 -26.92
N LEU A 121 -25.83 22.88 -26.72
CA LEU A 121 -24.74 22.27 -27.47
C LEU A 121 -25.18 21.11 -28.35
N LYS A 122 -26.40 20.61 -28.16
CA LYS A 122 -26.89 19.41 -28.85
C LYS A 122 -26.86 19.55 -30.37
N ASP A 123 -27.18 20.73 -30.89
CA ASP A 123 -27.26 21.01 -32.34
C ASP A 123 -25.93 21.47 -32.98
N VAL A 124 -24.86 21.53 -32.18
CA VAL A 124 -23.54 21.90 -32.72
C VAL A 124 -22.88 20.69 -33.34
N HIS A 125 -23.00 20.54 -34.68
CA HIS A 125 -22.48 19.39 -35.43
C HIS A 125 -20.94 19.28 -35.44
N ALA A 126 -20.22 20.37 -35.17
CA ALA A 126 -18.77 20.38 -35.08
C ALA A 126 -18.21 19.67 -33.83
N LEU A 127 -19.04 19.41 -32.84
CA LEU A 127 -18.68 18.75 -31.58
C LEU A 127 -19.36 17.36 -31.50
N SER A 128 -18.58 16.29 -31.51
CA SER A 128 -19.08 14.91 -31.34
C SER A 128 -19.34 14.57 -29.90
N ASP A 129 -18.44 14.95 -28.97
CA ASP A 129 -18.59 14.76 -27.52
C ASP A 129 -17.90 15.90 -26.79
N LEU A 130 -18.48 16.33 -25.67
CA LEU A 130 -17.86 17.28 -24.73
C LEU A 130 -18.27 16.93 -23.32
N LYS A 131 -17.30 16.54 -22.51
CA LYS A 131 -17.50 16.16 -21.11
C LYS A 131 -16.54 16.90 -20.19
N LEU A 132 -17.06 17.62 -19.22
CA LEU A 132 -16.30 18.19 -18.12
C LEU A 132 -16.18 17.15 -17.00
N ARG A 133 -14.97 17.04 -16.41
CA ARG A 133 -14.74 16.16 -15.23
C ARG A 133 -13.95 16.94 -14.18
N LEU A 134 -14.41 16.84 -12.95
CA LEU A 134 -13.74 17.36 -11.77
C LEU A 134 -13.55 16.20 -10.80
N GLY A 135 -12.37 16.08 -10.23
CA GLY A 135 -12.06 15.03 -9.26
C GLY A 135 -11.24 15.57 -8.11
N TRP A 136 -11.53 15.08 -6.94
CA TRP A 136 -10.81 15.33 -5.72
C TRP A 136 -10.71 14.03 -4.91
N GLY A 137 -9.59 13.84 -4.20
CA GLY A 137 -9.43 12.67 -3.35
C GLY A 137 -8.19 12.74 -2.48
N ILE A 138 -8.21 11.95 -1.42
CA ILE A 138 -7.07 11.72 -0.53
C ILE A 138 -6.56 10.32 -0.82
N THR A 139 -5.25 10.20 -1.03
CA THR A 139 -4.57 8.92 -1.24
C THR A 139 -3.57 8.68 -0.12
N GLY A 140 -3.34 7.42 0.22
CA GLY A 140 -2.35 7.00 1.20
C GLY A 140 -1.24 6.18 0.58
N GLN A 141 -0.09 6.17 1.24
CA GLN A 141 1.04 5.32 0.91
C GLN A 141 1.32 4.39 2.09
N GLN A 142 1.27 3.08 1.86
CA GLN A 142 1.60 2.08 2.88
C GLN A 142 2.96 1.41 2.65
N ASP A 143 3.56 1.58 1.48
CA ASP A 143 4.88 1.01 1.18
C ASP A 143 5.98 1.94 1.69
N ILE A 144 6.41 1.66 2.92
CA ILE A 144 7.41 2.44 3.66
C ILE A 144 8.73 1.70 3.79
N SER A 145 9.01 0.76 2.88
CA SER A 145 10.26 -0.04 2.80
C SER A 145 10.53 -0.94 3.99
N SER A 146 9.76 -0.88 5.07
CA SER A 146 9.89 -1.75 6.25
C SER A 146 8.54 -2.29 6.69
N ASP A 147 8.48 -3.57 7.03
CA ASP A 147 7.28 -4.19 7.61
C ASP A 147 7.14 -3.92 9.11
N PHE A 148 8.19 -3.33 9.74
CA PHE A 148 8.28 -3.06 11.18
C PHE A 148 8.78 -1.63 11.46
N ALA A 149 8.35 -0.65 10.66
CA ALA A 149 8.82 0.73 10.78
C ALA A 149 8.49 1.40 12.14
N TYR A 150 7.55 0.84 12.90
CA TYR A 150 7.17 1.32 14.22
C TYR A 150 8.04 0.76 15.36
N MET A 151 8.89 -0.24 15.07
CA MET A 151 9.77 -0.83 16.08
C MET A 151 11.09 -0.07 16.14
N PRO A 152 11.56 0.31 17.34
CA PRO A 152 12.91 0.81 17.49
C PRO A 152 13.89 -0.33 17.20
N LEU A 153 14.77 -0.12 16.22
CA LEU A 153 15.84 -1.05 15.89
C LEU A 153 17.11 -0.60 16.61
N TYR A 154 17.89 -1.56 17.10
CA TYR A 154 19.19 -1.34 17.71
C TYR A 154 20.27 -1.98 16.86
N ILE A 155 21.34 -1.27 16.64
CA ILE A 155 22.56 -1.79 16.05
C ILE A 155 23.48 -2.20 17.18
N VAL A 156 23.95 -3.44 17.14
CA VAL A 156 24.99 -3.92 18.05
C VAL A 156 26.34 -3.54 17.45
N SER A 157 27.27 -3.11 18.29
CA SER A 157 28.63 -2.74 17.86
C SER A 157 29.39 -3.95 17.31
N ASP A 158 30.32 -3.69 16.38
CA ASP A 158 31.25 -4.69 15.86
C ASP A 158 32.22 -5.18 16.95
N ASP A 159 32.91 -6.29 16.70
CA ASP A 159 33.89 -6.90 17.60
C ASP A 159 35.04 -5.94 18.01
N TYR A 160 35.27 -4.87 17.22
CA TYR A 160 36.28 -3.86 17.49
C TYR A 160 35.81 -2.71 18.40
N ALA A 161 34.50 -2.63 18.68
CA ALA A 161 33.89 -1.57 19.48
C ALA A 161 33.18 -2.15 20.70
N GLN A 162 33.93 -2.86 21.52
CA GLN A 162 33.47 -3.48 22.76
C GLN A 162 33.78 -2.63 23.96
N TYR A 163 32.94 -2.73 24.96
CA TYR A 163 33.10 -2.06 26.25
C TYR A 163 33.61 -3.08 27.28
N PRO A 164 34.79 -2.82 27.95
CA PRO A 164 35.30 -3.70 28.99
C PRO A 164 34.49 -3.50 30.29
N PHE A 165 34.07 -4.59 30.89
CA PHE A 165 33.44 -4.60 32.20
C PHE A 165 34.01 -5.76 33.04
N GLY A 166 34.94 -5.41 33.98
CA GLY A 166 35.77 -6.41 34.67
C GLY A 166 36.72 -7.09 33.68
N ASP A 167 36.76 -8.40 33.69
CA ASP A 167 37.60 -9.20 32.81
C ASP A 167 36.90 -9.62 31.48
N GLU A 168 35.70 -9.12 31.24
CA GLU A 168 34.92 -9.46 30.06
C GLU A 168 34.65 -8.23 29.17
N TYR A 169 34.45 -8.46 27.85
CA TYR A 169 34.11 -7.47 26.85
C TYR A 169 32.67 -7.64 26.38
N TYR A 170 31.93 -6.55 26.35
CA TYR A 170 30.51 -6.52 25.97
C TYR A 170 30.29 -5.63 24.75
N HIS A 171 29.44 -6.07 23.85
CA HIS A 171 28.99 -5.25 22.74
C HIS A 171 28.05 -4.13 23.22
N THR A 172 28.28 -2.94 22.73
CA THR A 172 27.34 -1.83 22.95
C THR A 172 26.23 -1.86 21.93
N SER A 173 25.04 -1.40 22.29
CA SER A 173 23.93 -1.23 21.36
C SER A 173 23.51 0.24 21.32
N ARG A 174 23.17 0.71 20.14
CA ARG A 174 22.62 2.05 19.92
C ARG A 174 21.37 2.00 19.07
N PRO A 175 20.41 2.93 19.24
CA PRO A 175 19.27 3.04 18.33
C PRO A 175 19.75 3.24 16.90
N ASN A 176 19.13 2.54 15.96
CA ASN A 176 19.30 2.78 14.54
C ASN A 176 18.41 3.96 14.17
N ALA A 177 18.99 5.16 14.00
CA ALA A 177 18.28 6.38 13.68
C ALA A 177 17.94 6.45 12.18
#